data_405487c1c5fcff3bbf8e24755d76cf0e
#
_entry.id   405487c1c5fcff3bbf8e24755d76cf0e
#
_cell.length_a   1.000
_cell.length_b   1.000
_cell.length_c   1.000
_cell.angle_alpha   90.00
_cell.angle_beta   90.00
_cell.angle_gamma   90.00
#
_symmetry.space_group_name_H-M   'P 1'
#
loop_
_entity.id
_entity.type
_entity.pdbx_description
1 polymer ?
#
loop_
_entity_poly.entity_id
_entity_poly.type
_entity_poly.pdbx_seq_one_letter_code
_entity_poly.pdbx_strand_id
1 'polypeptide(L)'
;MLRTIKLRGYLTILATNQRGIGRKLMTEQQLEEIHRRMQNTLALNECPFDLILYCPHDIKDNCCCRKPKPGLLIEAEKYYPIARERSYMVGDSASDIEAGRLYGVHTIRVGAWDGAADYSVMKLKDILKIII
;
A
#
# COMPACT_ATOMS: atom_id res chain seq x y z
N MET A 1 -13.14 7.29 -4.35
CA MET A 1 -12.79 6.12 -3.52
C MET A 1 -11.95 6.51 -2.30
N LEU A 2 -10.73 7.02 -2.47
CA LEU A 2 -9.88 7.41 -1.34
C LEU A 2 -10.54 8.44 -0.43
N ARG A 3 -11.20 9.43 -1.01
CA ARG A 3 -11.94 10.45 -0.24
C ARG A 3 -12.99 9.80 0.66
N THR A 4 -13.75 8.86 0.13
CA THR A 4 -14.78 8.16 0.90
C THR A 4 -14.17 7.39 2.07
N ILE A 5 -13.05 6.70 1.83
CA ILE A 5 -12.35 5.96 2.89
C ILE A 5 -11.89 6.92 3.98
N LYS A 6 -11.33 8.08 3.62
CA LYS A 6 -10.90 9.07 4.60
C LYS A 6 -12.08 9.63 5.40
N LEU A 7 -13.20 9.89 4.73
CA LEU A 7 -14.42 10.34 5.40
C LEU A 7 -15.00 9.32 6.37
N ARG A 8 -14.69 8.03 6.16
CA ARG A 8 -15.05 6.95 7.09
C ARG A 8 -14.08 6.83 8.26
N GLY A 9 -13.08 7.70 8.35
CA GLY A 9 -12.14 7.75 9.47
C GLY A 9 -10.86 6.94 9.30
N TYR A 10 -10.58 6.41 8.13
CA TYR A 10 -9.36 5.64 7.86
C TYR A 10 -8.20 6.53 7.45
N LEU A 11 -7.00 6.16 7.89
CA LEU A 11 -5.76 6.64 7.29
C LEU A 11 -5.53 5.89 5.99
N THR A 12 -4.96 6.58 5.00
CA THR A 12 -4.59 5.97 3.74
C THR A 12 -3.07 6.00 3.58
N ILE A 13 -2.47 4.83 3.42
CA ILE A 13 -1.03 4.66 3.33
C ILE A 13 -0.70 3.93 2.03
N LEU A 14 0.22 4.48 1.25
CA LEU A 14 0.73 3.82 0.05
C LEU A 14 2.01 3.06 0.43
N ALA A 15 2.03 1.76 0.18
CA ALA A 15 3.21 0.92 0.40
C ALA A 15 3.57 0.25 -0.93
N THR A 16 4.71 0.61 -1.51
CA THR A 16 5.05 0.18 -2.85
C THR A 16 6.49 -0.28 -2.99
N ASN A 17 6.72 -1.31 -3.80
CA ASN A 17 8.05 -1.73 -4.22
C ASN A 17 8.48 -0.85 -5.41
N GLN A 18 9.71 -0.31 -5.36
CA GLN A 18 10.28 0.51 -6.42
C GLN A 18 11.65 -0.04 -6.84
N ARG A 19 11.60 -1.22 -7.41
CA ARG A 19 12.77 -1.99 -7.86
C ARG A 19 13.63 -1.20 -8.84
N GLY A 20 13.04 -0.30 -9.64
CA GLY A 20 13.76 0.53 -10.59
C GLY A 20 14.88 1.36 -9.95
N ILE A 21 14.72 1.79 -8.68
CA ILE A 21 15.77 2.52 -7.95
C ILE A 21 16.93 1.58 -7.66
N GLY A 22 16.67 0.38 -7.13
CA GLY A 22 17.70 -0.62 -6.83
C GLY A 22 18.46 -1.06 -8.07
N ARG A 23 17.81 -1.08 -9.22
CA ARG A 23 18.41 -1.42 -10.52
C ARG A 23 19.03 -0.21 -11.24
N LYS A 24 19.02 0.95 -10.60
CA LYS A 24 19.57 2.22 -11.13
C LYS A 24 18.88 2.68 -12.43
N LEU A 25 17.62 2.28 -12.62
CA LEU A 25 16.79 2.73 -13.74
C LEU A 25 16.07 4.04 -13.43
N MET A 26 15.98 4.37 -12.14
CA MET A 26 15.32 5.56 -11.64
C MET A 26 16.06 6.03 -10.38
N THR A 27 16.12 7.34 -10.14
CA THR A 27 16.65 7.88 -8.89
C THR A 27 15.54 8.06 -7.85
N GLU A 28 15.91 8.12 -6.57
CA GLU A 28 14.96 8.43 -5.50
C GLU A 28 14.35 9.81 -5.71
N GLN A 29 15.12 10.77 -6.21
CA GLN A 29 14.62 12.12 -6.50
C GLN A 29 13.53 12.09 -7.58
N GLN A 30 13.70 11.27 -8.61
CA GLN A 30 12.68 11.09 -9.65
C GLN A 30 11.40 10.49 -9.07
N LEU A 31 11.53 9.51 -8.19
CA LEU A 31 10.38 8.90 -7.53
C LEU A 31 9.67 9.90 -6.61
N GLU A 32 10.41 10.67 -5.84
CA GLU A 32 9.85 11.70 -4.96
C GLU A 32 9.06 12.74 -5.76
N GLU A 33 9.55 13.12 -6.94
CA GLU A 33 8.82 14.04 -7.82
C GLU A 33 7.51 13.43 -8.33
N ILE A 34 7.51 12.15 -8.69
CA ILE A 34 6.30 11.44 -9.10
C ILE A 34 5.29 11.41 -7.95
N HIS A 35 5.75 11.07 -6.74
CA HIS A 35 4.90 11.05 -5.55
C HIS A 35 4.36 12.44 -5.21
N ARG A 36 5.19 13.48 -5.35
CA ARG A 36 4.76 14.86 -5.09
C ARG A 36 3.64 15.27 -6.04
N ARG A 37 3.76 14.96 -7.32
CA ARG A 37 2.72 15.26 -8.32
C ARG A 37 1.43 14.50 -8.02
N MET A 38 1.55 13.23 -7.66
CA MET A 38 0.40 12.41 -7.26
C MET A 38 -0.29 13.02 -6.04
N GLN A 39 0.46 13.38 -5.00
CA GLN A 39 -0.09 13.97 -3.77
C GLN A 39 -0.76 15.31 -4.04
N ASN A 40 -0.19 16.14 -4.92
CA ASN A 40 -0.81 17.42 -5.29
C ASN A 40 -2.15 17.20 -5.98
N THR A 41 -2.24 16.25 -6.89
CA THR A 41 -3.49 15.90 -7.57
C THR A 41 -4.53 15.37 -6.59
N LEU A 42 -4.13 14.48 -5.68
CA LEU A 42 -5.02 13.93 -4.67
C LEU A 42 -5.48 15.00 -3.68
N ALA A 43 -4.60 15.95 -3.32
CA ALA A 43 -4.95 17.06 -2.44
C ALA A 43 -6.03 17.95 -3.03
N LEU A 44 -6.02 18.17 -4.34
CA LEU A 44 -7.08 18.91 -5.04
C LEU A 44 -8.44 18.21 -4.90
N ASN A 45 -8.47 16.92 -4.69
CA ASN A 45 -9.67 16.12 -4.47
C ASN A 45 -9.87 15.77 -2.99
N GLU A 46 -9.15 16.43 -2.09
CA GLU A 46 -9.23 16.28 -0.63
C GLU A 46 -8.92 14.85 -0.14
N CYS A 47 -8.06 14.13 -0.86
CA CYS A 47 -7.71 12.75 -0.51
C CYS A 47 -6.23 12.39 -0.72
N PRO A 48 -5.28 13.23 -0.27
CA PRO A 48 -3.87 12.82 -0.33
C PRO A 48 -3.63 11.62 0.60
N PHE A 49 -2.61 10.82 0.29
CA PHE A 49 -2.18 9.78 1.21
C PHE A 49 -1.63 10.40 2.49
N ASP A 50 -1.93 9.80 3.62
CA ASP A 50 -1.39 10.23 4.91
C ASP A 50 0.09 9.87 5.05
N LEU A 51 0.52 8.82 4.36
CA LEU A 51 1.90 8.37 4.39
C LEU A 51 2.21 7.62 3.08
N ILE A 52 3.41 7.83 2.55
CA ILE A 52 3.93 7.09 1.40
C ILE A 52 5.23 6.43 1.83
N LEU A 53 5.27 5.09 1.73
CA LEU A 53 6.45 4.29 2.01
C LEU A 53 6.80 3.48 0.78
N TYR A 54 8.09 3.36 0.47
CA TYR A 54 8.53 2.58 -0.67
C TYR A 54 9.79 1.78 -0.34
N CYS A 55 9.96 0.66 -1.03
CA CYS A 55 11.17 -0.14 -0.98
C CYS A 55 11.98 0.14 -2.25
N PRO A 56 13.16 0.78 -2.16
CA PRO A 56 13.95 1.13 -3.33
C PRO A 56 14.85 -0.01 -3.82
N HIS A 57 14.86 -1.15 -3.13
CA HIS A 57 15.82 -2.22 -3.39
C HIS A 57 15.38 -3.16 -4.52
N ASP A 58 16.36 -3.79 -5.17
CA ASP A 58 16.10 -4.90 -6.08
C ASP A 58 15.90 -6.19 -5.27
N ILE A 59 15.36 -7.22 -5.89
CA ILE A 59 15.16 -8.54 -5.28
C ILE A 59 16.48 -9.10 -4.75
N LYS A 60 17.57 -8.92 -5.50
CA LYS A 60 18.93 -9.39 -5.13
C LYS A 60 19.48 -8.76 -3.86
N ASP A 61 18.95 -7.60 -3.45
CA ASP A 61 19.42 -6.89 -2.25
C ASP A 61 18.95 -7.55 -0.95
N ASN A 62 17.98 -8.49 -1.04
CA ASN A 62 17.44 -9.23 0.09
C ASN A 62 17.10 -8.35 1.30
N CYS A 63 16.46 -7.20 1.05
CA CYS A 63 16.07 -6.27 2.09
C CYS A 63 14.89 -6.78 2.92
N CYS A 64 14.60 -6.14 4.06
CA CYS A 64 13.44 -6.48 4.90
C CYS A 64 12.16 -5.75 4.50
N CYS A 65 12.26 -4.69 3.65
CA CYS A 65 11.11 -3.85 3.34
C CYS A 65 10.32 -4.30 2.10
N ARG A 66 10.95 -5.06 1.19
CA ARG A 66 10.30 -5.47 -0.06
C ARG A 66 9.18 -6.48 0.20
N LYS A 67 7.97 -6.20 -0.31
CA LYS A 67 6.87 -7.17 -0.31
C LYS A 67 7.31 -8.43 -1.09
N PRO A 68 7.01 -9.63 -0.62
CA PRO A 68 5.99 -10.01 0.38
C PRO A 68 6.40 -9.86 1.85
N LYS A 69 7.58 -9.35 2.15
CA LYS A 69 7.98 -9.10 3.53
C LYS A 69 7.18 -7.90 4.07
N PRO A 70 6.82 -7.90 5.37
CA PRO A 70 5.96 -6.86 5.93
C PRO A 70 6.70 -5.60 6.40
N GLY A 71 7.97 -5.41 6.00
CA GLY A 71 8.81 -4.33 6.50
C GLY A 71 8.23 -2.92 6.33
N LEU A 72 7.58 -2.65 5.19
CA LEU A 72 6.94 -1.34 4.97
C LEU A 72 5.76 -1.11 5.91
N LEU A 73 4.97 -2.15 6.19
CA LEU A 73 3.84 -2.03 7.11
C LEU A 73 4.32 -1.86 8.55
N ILE A 74 5.39 -2.56 8.93
CA ILE A 74 6.02 -2.39 10.25
C ILE A 74 6.55 -0.96 10.37
N GLU A 75 7.16 -0.43 9.31
CA GLU A 75 7.67 0.95 9.32
C GLU A 75 6.55 1.97 9.49
N ALA A 76 5.37 1.72 8.93
CA ALA A 76 4.21 2.61 9.08
C ALA A 76 3.86 2.85 10.54
N GLU A 77 4.06 1.87 11.42
CA GLU A 77 3.78 2.00 12.85
C GLU A 77 4.64 3.07 13.54
N LYS A 78 5.78 3.43 12.95
CA LYS A 78 6.65 4.50 13.49
C LYS A 78 6.02 5.88 13.33
N TYR A 79 5.08 6.01 12.41
CA TYR A 79 4.42 7.29 12.11
C TYR A 79 3.01 7.36 12.67
N TYR A 80 2.29 6.24 12.69
CA TYR A 80 0.91 6.18 13.16
C TYR A 80 0.67 4.89 13.94
N PRO A 81 -0.09 4.94 15.05
CA PRO A 81 -0.56 3.72 15.69
C PRO A 81 -1.55 3.02 14.75
N ILE A 82 -1.35 1.73 14.53
CA ILE A 82 -2.17 0.94 13.60
C ILE A 82 -2.99 -0.10 14.35
N ALA A 83 -4.31 0.00 14.23
CA ALA A 83 -5.22 -1.03 14.75
C ALA A 83 -5.30 -2.13 13.69
N ARG A 84 -4.50 -3.19 13.86
CA ARG A 84 -4.38 -4.26 12.86
C ARG A 84 -5.71 -4.95 12.58
N GLU A 85 -6.53 -5.16 13.60
CA GLU A 85 -7.83 -5.82 13.48
C GLU A 85 -8.87 -5.01 12.73
N ARG A 86 -8.59 -3.73 12.50
CA ARG A 86 -9.46 -2.80 11.76
C ARG A 86 -8.78 -2.20 10.54
N SER A 87 -7.64 -2.77 10.15
CA SER A 87 -6.85 -2.28 9.01
C SER A 87 -6.90 -3.29 7.87
N TYR A 88 -6.70 -2.77 6.66
CA TYR A 88 -6.77 -3.55 5.43
C TYR A 88 -5.56 -3.31 4.56
N MET A 89 -4.98 -4.39 4.03
CA MET A 89 -4.01 -4.33 2.95
C MET A 89 -4.75 -4.59 1.64
N VAL A 90 -4.71 -3.63 0.73
CA VAL A 90 -5.36 -3.72 -0.57
C VAL A 90 -4.29 -3.79 -1.65
N GLY A 91 -4.37 -4.79 -2.51
CA GLY A 91 -3.39 -4.93 -3.58
C GLY A 91 -3.83 -5.88 -4.68
N ASP A 92 -3.12 -5.81 -5.81
CA ASP A 92 -3.41 -6.60 -6.99
C ASP A 92 -2.44 -7.77 -7.19
N SER A 93 -1.48 -7.93 -6.31
CA SER A 93 -0.46 -8.98 -6.42
C SER A 93 -0.44 -9.92 -5.21
N ALA A 94 0.06 -11.13 -5.42
CA ALA A 94 0.24 -12.10 -4.34
C ALA A 94 1.18 -11.57 -3.26
N SER A 95 2.18 -10.76 -3.64
CA SER A 95 3.13 -10.18 -2.68
C SER A 95 2.47 -9.18 -1.74
N ASP A 96 1.49 -8.40 -2.22
CA ASP A 96 0.71 -7.49 -1.38
C ASP A 96 -0.08 -8.26 -0.33
N ILE A 97 -0.76 -9.31 -0.76
CA ILE A 97 -1.61 -10.13 0.12
C ILE A 97 -0.77 -10.83 1.19
N GLU A 98 0.36 -11.40 0.79
CA GLU A 98 1.25 -12.08 1.75
C GLU A 98 1.82 -11.09 2.77
N ALA A 99 2.22 -9.89 2.34
CA ALA A 99 2.71 -8.86 3.25
C ALA A 99 1.64 -8.47 4.29
N GLY A 100 0.39 -8.30 3.84
CA GLY A 100 -0.73 -8.00 4.74
C GLY A 100 -1.01 -9.14 5.71
N ARG A 101 -0.98 -10.37 5.22
CA ARG A 101 -1.19 -11.57 6.05
C ARG A 101 -0.10 -11.69 7.12
N LEU A 102 1.16 -11.53 6.74
CA LEU A 102 2.28 -11.62 7.68
C LEU A 102 2.26 -10.51 8.72
N TYR A 103 1.79 -9.34 8.34
CA TYR A 103 1.65 -8.21 9.26
C TYR A 103 0.46 -8.38 10.21
N GLY A 104 -0.56 -9.14 9.81
CA GLY A 104 -1.74 -9.41 10.65
C GLY A 104 -2.91 -8.48 10.42
N VAL A 105 -3.07 -7.93 9.22
CA VAL A 105 -4.23 -7.12 8.83
C VAL A 105 -5.13 -7.91 7.89
N HIS A 106 -6.35 -7.43 7.69
CA HIS A 106 -7.25 -8.00 6.68
C HIS A 106 -6.70 -7.72 5.29
N THR A 107 -6.95 -8.63 4.35
CA THR A 107 -6.43 -8.51 2.99
C THR A 107 -7.55 -8.50 1.97
N ILE A 108 -7.42 -7.59 0.98
CA ILE A 108 -8.36 -7.48 -0.13
C ILE A 108 -7.58 -7.58 -1.43
N ARG A 109 -7.84 -8.62 -2.21
CA ARG A 109 -7.25 -8.78 -3.54
C ARG A 109 -8.09 -8.03 -4.56
N VAL A 110 -7.45 -7.18 -5.36
CA VAL A 110 -8.08 -6.57 -6.53
C VAL A 110 -7.71 -7.40 -7.75
N GLY A 111 -8.72 -8.03 -8.34
CA GLY A 111 -8.54 -8.97 -9.45
C GLY A 111 -9.07 -10.36 -9.10
N ALA A 112 -8.61 -11.38 -9.84
CA ALA A 112 -9.06 -12.76 -9.62
C ALA A 112 -8.62 -13.27 -8.24
N TRP A 113 -9.54 -13.90 -7.52
CA TRP A 113 -9.28 -14.46 -6.21
C TRP A 113 -8.34 -15.68 -6.32
N ASP A 114 -7.30 -15.69 -5.48
CA ASP A 114 -6.27 -16.73 -5.47
C ASP A 114 -6.36 -17.67 -4.25
N GLY A 115 -7.36 -17.46 -3.40
CA GLY A 115 -7.57 -18.28 -2.20
C GLY A 115 -6.79 -17.81 -0.97
N ALA A 116 -5.88 -16.84 -1.12
CA ALA A 116 -5.03 -16.38 -0.01
C ALA A 116 -5.58 -15.14 0.69
N ALA A 117 -6.30 -14.27 -0.05
CA ALA A 117 -6.86 -13.05 0.50
C ALA A 117 -8.15 -13.32 1.28
N ASP A 118 -8.43 -12.49 2.28
CA ASP A 118 -9.70 -12.56 3.03
C ASP A 118 -10.88 -12.18 2.15
N TYR A 119 -10.68 -11.22 1.23
CA TYR A 119 -11.69 -10.72 0.31
C TYR A 119 -11.08 -10.53 -1.07
N SER A 120 -11.93 -10.54 -2.11
CA SER A 120 -11.51 -10.16 -3.45
C SER A 120 -12.58 -9.31 -4.12
N VAL A 121 -12.13 -8.34 -4.92
CA VAL A 121 -13.00 -7.48 -5.73
C VAL A 121 -12.40 -7.37 -7.12
N MET A 122 -13.24 -7.26 -8.14
CA MET A 122 -12.76 -7.13 -9.52
C MET A 122 -12.36 -5.68 -9.84
N LYS A 123 -13.01 -4.71 -9.19
CA LYS A 123 -12.73 -3.29 -9.40
C LYS A 123 -12.28 -2.67 -8.08
N LEU A 124 -11.27 -1.81 -8.14
CA LEU A 124 -10.72 -1.16 -6.94
C LEU A 124 -11.79 -0.43 -6.13
N LYS A 125 -12.72 0.27 -6.78
CA LYS A 125 -13.78 1.01 -6.09
C LYS A 125 -14.69 0.13 -5.23
N ASP A 126 -14.76 -1.17 -5.53
CA ASP A 126 -15.64 -2.10 -4.80
C ASP A 126 -15.12 -2.42 -3.39
N ILE A 127 -13.89 -2.01 -3.04
CA ILE A 127 -13.40 -2.11 -1.66
C ILE A 127 -14.28 -1.33 -0.70
N LEU A 128 -15.00 -0.32 -1.19
CA LEU A 128 -15.93 0.47 -0.37
C LEU A 128 -17.07 -0.36 0.20
N LYS A 129 -17.36 -1.52 -0.38
CA LYS A 129 -18.37 -2.46 0.12
C LYS A 129 -17.84 -3.29 1.29
N ILE A 130 -16.53 -3.34 1.47
CA ILE A 130 -15.84 -4.14 2.50
C ILE A 130 -15.34 -3.23 3.62
N ILE A 131 -14.69 -2.13 3.26
CA ILE A 131 -14.16 -1.15 4.21
C ILE A 131 -15.26 -0.16 4.58
N ILE A 132 -15.96 -0.47 5.64
CA ILE A 132 -17.14 0.29 6.06
C ILE A 132 -16.79 1.31 7.15
#